data_6278d4bc3cecffed34fed55dfbcfceb3
#
_entry.id   6278d4bc3cecffed34fed55dfbcfceb3
#
_cell.length_a   1.000
_cell.length_b   1.000
_cell.length_c   1.000
_cell.angle_alpha   90.00
_cell.angle_beta   90.00
_cell.angle_gamma   90.00
#
_symmetry.space_group_name_H-M   'P 1'
#
loop_
_entity.id
_entity.type
_entity.pdbx_description
1 polymer ?
#
loop_
_entity_poly.entity_id
_entity_poly.type
_entity_poly.pdbx_seq_one_letter_code
_entity_poly.pdbx_strand_id
1 'polypeptide(L)'
;MATLLLVVIYLSFISLGVPDSLLGTAWPVLYRELGVPLASQSAVSILCSLATMTSSMNSARIISHLGTGKVTAFSTLLTAAALLGFSFSGSFWFMCLMAIPLGLGAGCVDSALNNYVSIHYNATVMSFLHCFYGVGVMVSPYIMSVVINSAVGWRGGYRTASLIQALIGSILLLALPLWKKAHGEESIQAEKKMKVLPISQTLRIPGALMTCLLFLTFCAIEVICGGWSATYMVELKM
;
A
#
# COMPACT_ATOMS: atom_id res chain seq x y z
N MET A 1 -1.14 16.39 -20.83
CA MET A 1 -2.07 15.93 -19.79
C MET A 1 -1.82 14.50 -19.37
N ALA A 2 -1.65 13.55 -20.29
CA ALA A 2 -1.31 12.15 -19.97
C ALA A 2 -0.02 12.02 -19.15
N THR A 3 1.03 12.77 -19.45
CA THR A 3 2.28 12.79 -18.69
C THR A 3 2.09 13.23 -17.25
N LEU A 4 1.27 14.27 -17.02
CA LEU A 4 1.00 14.76 -15.66
C LEU A 4 0.21 13.73 -14.85
N LEU A 5 -0.76 13.05 -15.45
CA LEU A 5 -1.47 11.95 -14.82
C LEU A 5 -0.53 10.80 -14.48
N LEU A 6 0.43 10.47 -15.35
CA LEU A 6 1.42 9.43 -15.09
C LEU A 6 2.31 9.78 -13.89
N VAL A 7 2.73 11.04 -13.75
CA VAL A 7 3.47 11.51 -12.56
C VAL A 7 2.63 11.33 -11.29
N VAL A 8 1.35 11.66 -11.34
CA VAL A 8 0.42 11.47 -10.22
C VAL A 8 0.27 9.99 -9.86
N ILE A 9 0.22 9.10 -10.85
CA ILE A 9 0.16 7.64 -10.66
C ILE A 9 1.44 7.15 -9.99
N TYR A 10 2.63 7.56 -10.45
CA TYR A 10 3.90 7.18 -9.83
C TYR A 10 4.03 7.69 -8.39
N LEU A 11 3.58 8.93 -8.13
CA LEU A 11 3.54 9.48 -6.78
C LEU A 11 2.65 8.65 -5.84
N SER A 12 1.54 8.13 -6.38
CA SER A 12 0.64 7.23 -5.62
C SER A 12 1.32 5.90 -5.27
N PHE A 13 2.21 5.38 -6.12
CA PHE A 13 2.95 4.16 -5.83
C PHE A 13 4.09 4.37 -4.84
N ILE A 14 4.77 5.51 -4.86
CA ILE A 14 5.68 5.91 -3.76
C ILE A 14 4.91 5.91 -2.44
N SER A 15 3.74 6.55 -2.44
CA SER A 15 2.84 6.61 -1.30
C SER A 15 2.45 5.21 -0.79
N LEU A 16 2.17 4.27 -1.69
CA LEU A 16 1.81 2.90 -1.35
C LEU A 16 2.97 2.15 -0.66
N GLY A 17 4.21 2.39 -1.09
CA GLY A 17 5.40 1.74 -0.51
C GLY A 17 5.80 2.27 0.88
N VAL A 18 5.46 3.53 1.21
CA VAL A 18 5.86 4.13 2.49
C VAL A 18 5.36 3.37 3.73
N PRO A 19 4.13 2.87 3.83
CA PRO A 19 3.66 2.13 5.01
C PRO A 19 4.34 0.78 5.23
N ASP A 20 4.80 0.11 4.18
CA ASP A 20 5.12 -1.31 4.21
C ASP A 20 6.31 -1.68 5.11
N SER A 21 7.34 -0.84 5.16
CA SER A 21 8.52 -1.10 5.97
C SER A 21 8.51 -0.40 7.34
N LEU A 22 7.51 0.45 7.62
CA LEU A 22 7.45 1.20 8.88
C LEU A 22 7.30 0.30 10.10
N LEU A 23 6.41 -0.69 10.02
CA LEU A 23 6.15 -1.60 11.14
C LEU A 23 7.39 -2.41 11.48
N GLY A 24 8.06 -2.99 10.47
CA GLY A 24 9.27 -3.77 10.67
C GLY A 24 10.41 -2.97 11.30
N THR A 25 10.58 -1.70 10.87
CA THR A 25 11.62 -0.83 11.41
C THR A 25 11.32 -0.36 12.83
N ALA A 26 10.06 -0.09 13.15
CA ALA A 26 9.65 0.35 14.48
C ALA A 26 9.56 -0.80 15.50
N TRP A 27 9.39 -2.03 15.03
CA TRP A 27 9.03 -3.18 15.87
C TRP A 27 9.99 -3.45 17.02
N PRO A 28 11.34 -3.39 16.87
CA PRO A 28 12.30 -3.63 17.96
C PRO A 28 12.08 -2.76 19.20
N VAL A 29 11.55 -1.55 19.02
CA VAL A 29 11.20 -0.64 20.12
C VAL A 29 9.76 -0.85 20.58
N LEU A 30 8.88 -1.04 19.62
CA LEU A 30 7.44 -1.05 19.79
C LEU A 30 6.95 -2.25 20.63
N TYR A 31 7.46 -3.48 20.35
CA TYR A 31 7.05 -4.67 21.10
C TYR A 31 7.45 -4.60 22.58
N ARG A 32 8.61 -3.98 22.88
CA ARG A 32 9.07 -3.76 24.25
C ARG A 32 8.20 -2.75 24.98
N GLU A 33 7.86 -1.64 24.32
CA GLU A 33 7.02 -0.59 24.89
C GLU A 33 5.58 -1.09 25.16
N LEU A 34 5.03 -1.88 24.25
CA LEU A 34 3.68 -2.45 24.41
C LEU A 34 3.62 -3.69 25.32
N GLY A 35 4.77 -4.23 25.73
CA GLY A 35 4.86 -5.41 26.58
C GLY A 35 4.31 -6.68 25.92
N VAL A 36 4.46 -6.81 24.60
CA VAL A 36 3.96 -7.96 23.83
C VAL A 36 5.08 -8.85 23.35
N PRO A 37 4.83 -10.15 23.09
CA PRO A 37 5.82 -11.02 22.48
C PRO A 37 6.34 -10.51 21.15
N LEU A 38 7.61 -10.78 20.82
CA LEU A 38 8.23 -10.41 19.56
C LEU A 38 7.42 -10.88 18.35
N ALA A 39 6.88 -12.08 18.40
CA ALA A 39 6.06 -12.68 17.34
C ALA A 39 4.73 -11.96 17.07
N SER A 40 4.29 -11.06 17.96
CA SER A 40 3.00 -10.34 17.81
C SER A 40 2.97 -9.43 16.58
N GLN A 41 4.13 -9.05 16.00
CA GLN A 41 4.20 -8.36 14.71
C GLN A 41 3.43 -9.10 13.62
N SER A 42 3.56 -10.43 13.59
CA SER A 42 2.89 -11.26 12.58
C SER A 42 1.36 -11.10 12.61
N ALA A 43 0.76 -10.89 13.79
CA ALA A 43 -0.69 -10.70 13.88
C ALA A 43 -1.13 -9.39 13.20
N VAL A 44 -0.39 -8.29 13.40
CA VAL A 44 -0.66 -7.01 12.72
C VAL A 44 -0.49 -7.16 11.21
N SER A 45 0.59 -7.80 10.76
CA SER A 45 0.86 -8.05 9.34
C SER A 45 -0.19 -8.94 8.68
N ILE A 46 -0.63 -10.02 9.35
CA ILE A 46 -1.68 -10.92 8.85
C ILE A 46 -3.01 -10.17 8.71
N LEU A 47 -3.40 -9.37 9.70
CA LEU A 47 -4.64 -8.58 9.63
C LEU A 47 -4.59 -7.57 8.48
N CYS A 48 -3.47 -6.88 8.32
CA CYS A 48 -3.26 -5.95 7.20
C CYS A 48 -3.36 -6.70 5.86
N SER A 49 -2.67 -7.84 5.70
CA SER A 49 -2.70 -8.64 4.47
C SER A 49 -4.08 -9.19 4.14
N LEU A 50 -4.84 -9.67 5.13
CA LEU A 50 -6.21 -10.13 4.94
C LEU A 50 -7.13 -8.99 4.49
N ALA A 51 -6.96 -7.79 5.05
CA ALA A 51 -7.70 -6.60 4.65
C ALA A 51 -7.33 -6.18 3.22
N THR A 52 -6.03 -6.18 2.87
CA THR A 52 -5.53 -5.91 1.51
C THR A 52 -6.12 -6.90 0.51
N MET A 53 -6.08 -8.19 0.80
CA MET A 53 -6.66 -9.23 -0.06
C MET A 53 -8.17 -9.01 -0.25
N THR A 54 -8.89 -8.72 0.83
CA THR A 54 -10.33 -8.48 0.79
C THR A 54 -10.68 -7.27 -0.08
N SER A 55 -9.96 -6.17 0.06
CA SER A 55 -10.19 -4.96 -0.74
C SER A 55 -9.80 -5.16 -2.21
N SER A 56 -8.68 -5.84 -2.49
CA SER A 56 -8.24 -6.16 -3.84
C SER A 56 -9.25 -7.03 -4.58
N MET A 57 -9.81 -8.04 -3.92
CA MET A 57 -10.86 -8.90 -4.51
C MET A 57 -12.15 -8.13 -4.83
N ASN A 58 -12.47 -7.08 -4.11
CA ASN A 58 -13.65 -6.24 -4.34
C ASN A 58 -13.37 -4.99 -5.16
N SER A 59 -12.10 -4.71 -5.46
CA SER A 59 -11.64 -3.49 -6.12
C SER A 59 -12.35 -3.22 -7.45
N ALA A 60 -12.56 -4.23 -8.28
CA ALA A 60 -13.23 -4.09 -9.56
C ALA A 60 -14.67 -3.56 -9.42
N ARG A 61 -15.41 -4.01 -8.39
CA ARG A 61 -16.75 -3.49 -8.11
C ARG A 61 -16.70 -2.04 -7.64
N ILE A 62 -15.76 -1.73 -6.76
CA ILE A 62 -15.58 -0.37 -6.22
C ILE A 62 -15.19 0.60 -7.34
N ILE A 63 -14.26 0.19 -8.20
CA ILE A 63 -13.80 0.98 -9.36
C ILE A 63 -14.94 1.23 -10.36
N SER A 64 -15.76 0.20 -10.64
CA SER A 64 -16.88 0.35 -11.57
C SER A 64 -17.92 1.39 -11.12
N HIS A 65 -18.07 1.60 -9.80
CA HIS A 65 -18.99 2.61 -9.25
C HIS A 65 -18.35 3.98 -9.09
N LEU A 66 -17.14 4.05 -8.56
CA LEU A 66 -16.49 5.30 -8.18
C LEU A 66 -15.50 5.83 -9.23
N GLY A 67 -14.95 4.93 -10.06
CA GLY A 67 -13.85 5.21 -11.00
C GLY A 67 -12.49 5.20 -10.31
N THR A 68 -11.42 4.87 -11.07
CA THR A 68 -10.05 4.67 -10.57
C THR A 68 -9.53 5.87 -9.77
N GLY A 69 -9.69 7.10 -10.29
CA GLY A 69 -9.16 8.30 -9.64
C GLY A 69 -9.72 8.55 -8.23
N LYS A 70 -11.04 8.38 -8.05
CA LYS A 70 -11.66 8.56 -6.72
C LYS A 70 -11.26 7.46 -5.77
N VAL A 71 -11.24 6.21 -6.24
CA VAL A 71 -10.82 5.05 -5.43
C VAL A 71 -9.41 5.27 -4.92
N THR A 72 -8.46 5.64 -5.78
CA THR A 72 -7.08 5.91 -5.40
C THR A 72 -6.99 7.04 -4.36
N ALA A 73 -7.65 8.19 -4.59
CA ALA A 73 -7.58 9.34 -3.69
C ALA A 73 -8.16 9.02 -2.29
N PHE A 74 -9.36 8.45 -2.22
CA PHE A 74 -9.99 8.13 -0.93
C PHE A 74 -9.26 7.02 -0.19
N SER A 75 -8.76 6.02 -0.90
CA SER A 75 -8.01 4.92 -0.29
C SER A 75 -6.65 5.39 0.26
N THR A 76 -5.95 6.31 -0.44
CA THR A 76 -4.73 6.95 0.08
C THR A 76 -5.02 7.77 1.34
N LEU A 77 -6.13 8.50 1.40
CA LEU A 77 -6.52 9.21 2.62
C LEU A 77 -6.92 8.26 3.75
N LEU A 78 -7.52 7.11 3.44
CA LEU A 78 -7.82 6.08 4.42
C LEU A 78 -6.52 5.49 5.02
N THR A 79 -5.50 5.23 4.19
CA THR A 79 -4.18 4.80 4.68
C THR A 79 -3.51 5.89 5.54
N ALA A 80 -3.64 7.16 5.17
CA ALA A 80 -3.15 8.27 5.98
C ALA A 80 -3.81 8.30 7.37
N ALA A 81 -5.14 8.16 7.42
CA ALA A 81 -5.88 8.11 8.68
C ALA A 81 -5.49 6.89 9.54
N ALA A 82 -5.30 5.73 8.92
CA ALA A 82 -4.83 4.53 9.59
C ALA A 82 -3.44 4.71 10.21
N LEU A 83 -2.48 5.27 9.46
CA LEU A 83 -1.13 5.59 9.97
C LEU A 83 -1.17 6.61 11.11
N LEU A 84 -2.04 7.61 11.02
CA LEU A 84 -2.28 8.53 12.12
C LEU A 84 -2.80 7.79 13.35
N GLY A 85 -3.74 6.86 13.16
CA GLY A 85 -4.23 5.97 14.21
C GLY A 85 -3.10 5.16 14.85
N PHE A 86 -2.20 4.58 14.06
CA PHE A 86 -1.00 3.90 14.58
C PHE A 86 -0.19 4.83 15.50
N SER A 87 -0.02 6.10 15.14
CA SER A 87 0.74 7.07 15.96
C SER A 87 0.15 7.36 17.33
N PHE A 88 -1.16 7.19 17.49
CA PHE A 88 -1.88 7.35 18.76
C PHE A 88 -2.06 6.04 19.53
N SER A 89 -1.52 4.95 18.98
CA SER A 89 -1.69 3.64 19.58
C SER A 89 -1.03 3.55 20.97
N GLY A 90 -1.84 3.28 21.98
CA GLY A 90 -1.40 2.97 23.34
C GLY A 90 -1.52 1.48 23.69
N SER A 91 -2.04 0.67 22.76
CA SER A 91 -2.21 -0.77 22.96
C SER A 91 -2.03 -1.56 21.67
N PHE A 92 -1.60 -2.80 21.83
CA PHE A 92 -1.43 -3.74 20.70
C PHE A 92 -2.75 -3.96 19.93
N TRP A 93 -3.86 -4.10 20.64
CA TRP A 93 -5.16 -4.34 20.03
C TRP A 93 -5.65 -3.17 19.16
N PHE A 94 -5.34 -1.95 19.58
CA PHE A 94 -5.64 -0.77 18.78
C PHE A 94 -4.82 -0.72 17.50
N MET A 95 -3.54 -1.17 17.54
CA MET A 95 -2.72 -1.32 16.33
C MET A 95 -3.30 -2.36 15.37
N CYS A 96 -3.74 -3.51 15.89
CA CYS A 96 -4.44 -4.51 15.12
C CYS A 96 -5.70 -3.96 14.45
N LEU A 97 -6.46 -3.14 15.17
CA LEU A 97 -7.65 -2.48 14.61
C LEU A 97 -7.30 -1.51 13.48
N MET A 98 -6.22 -0.73 13.63
CA MET A 98 -5.76 0.23 12.61
C MET A 98 -5.10 -0.46 11.40
N ALA A 99 -4.61 -1.69 11.53
CA ALA A 99 -4.09 -2.48 10.42
C ALA A 99 -5.18 -2.80 9.37
N ILE A 100 -6.44 -2.89 9.79
CA ILE A 100 -7.56 -3.18 8.89
C ILE A 100 -7.78 -2.04 7.88
N PRO A 101 -8.05 -0.78 8.28
CA PRO A 101 -8.21 0.32 7.33
C PRO A 101 -6.94 0.57 6.51
N LEU A 102 -5.73 0.34 7.08
CA LEU A 102 -4.48 0.42 6.35
C LEU A 102 -4.46 -0.55 5.17
N GLY A 103 -4.73 -1.83 5.42
CA GLY A 103 -4.76 -2.86 4.38
C GLY A 103 -5.88 -2.66 3.37
N LEU A 104 -7.08 -2.27 3.81
CA LEU A 104 -8.20 -1.97 2.90
C LEU A 104 -7.83 -0.85 1.92
N GLY A 105 -7.21 0.22 2.40
CA GLY A 105 -6.77 1.33 1.57
C GLY A 105 -5.68 0.91 0.59
N ALA A 106 -4.64 0.22 1.07
CA ALA A 106 -3.51 -0.24 0.27
C ALA A 106 -3.96 -1.14 -0.89
N GLY A 107 -4.79 -2.16 -0.62
CA GLY A 107 -5.26 -3.09 -1.65
C GLY A 107 -6.14 -2.44 -2.72
N CYS A 108 -6.95 -1.44 -2.36
CA CYS A 108 -7.73 -0.69 -3.33
C CYS A 108 -6.85 0.17 -4.24
N VAL A 109 -5.84 0.87 -3.69
CA VAL A 109 -4.90 1.69 -4.48
C VAL A 109 -4.12 0.82 -5.45
N ASP A 110 -3.53 -0.25 -4.93
CA ASP A 110 -2.73 -1.19 -5.72
C ASP A 110 -3.52 -1.75 -6.90
N SER A 111 -4.67 -2.36 -6.63
CA SER A 111 -5.51 -2.97 -7.66
C SER A 111 -6.02 -1.93 -8.66
N ALA A 112 -6.42 -0.74 -8.21
CA ALA A 112 -6.97 0.29 -9.09
C ALA A 112 -5.93 0.81 -10.08
N LEU A 113 -4.72 1.09 -9.61
CA LEU A 113 -3.66 1.66 -10.44
C LEU A 113 -3.01 0.61 -11.35
N ASN A 114 -2.77 -0.61 -10.86
CA ASN A 114 -2.29 -1.71 -11.70
C ASN A 114 -3.25 -2.00 -12.85
N ASN A 115 -4.55 -2.07 -12.55
CA ASN A 115 -5.57 -2.25 -13.57
C ASN A 115 -5.58 -1.10 -14.58
N TYR A 116 -5.56 0.15 -14.11
CA TYR A 116 -5.55 1.32 -14.99
C TYR A 116 -4.33 1.35 -15.90
N VAL A 117 -3.14 1.13 -15.35
CA VAL A 117 -1.88 1.14 -16.11
C VAL A 117 -1.84 -0.02 -17.12
N SER A 118 -2.35 -1.20 -16.76
CA SER A 118 -2.39 -2.35 -17.69
C SER A 118 -3.27 -2.12 -18.92
N ILE A 119 -4.31 -1.29 -18.80
CA ILE A 119 -5.23 -0.99 -19.90
C ILE A 119 -4.70 0.14 -20.79
N HIS A 120 -4.09 1.17 -20.20
CA HIS A 120 -3.82 2.43 -20.89
C HIS A 120 -2.35 2.65 -21.24
N TYR A 121 -1.44 1.84 -20.70
CA TYR A 121 0.00 1.99 -20.88
C TYR A 121 0.68 0.67 -21.20
N ASN A 122 1.95 0.73 -21.53
CA ASN A 122 2.77 -0.42 -21.89
C ASN A 122 3.47 -1.05 -20.67
N ALA A 123 4.10 -2.22 -20.88
CA ALA A 123 4.82 -2.94 -19.82
C ALA A 123 5.97 -2.12 -19.18
N THR A 124 6.60 -1.21 -19.94
CA THR A 124 7.67 -0.34 -19.42
C THR A 124 7.13 0.59 -18.34
N VAL A 125 5.97 1.22 -18.56
CA VAL A 125 5.32 2.09 -17.58
C VAL A 125 4.91 1.29 -16.33
N MET A 126 4.43 0.06 -16.51
CA MET A 126 4.12 -0.86 -15.40
C MET A 126 5.37 -1.18 -14.57
N SER A 127 6.51 -1.44 -15.23
CA SER A 127 7.77 -1.69 -14.52
C SER A 127 8.25 -0.47 -13.71
N PHE A 128 8.14 0.73 -14.28
CA PHE A 128 8.45 1.97 -13.55
C PHE A 128 7.52 2.20 -12.37
N LEU A 129 6.24 1.83 -12.47
CA LEU A 129 5.28 1.89 -11.38
C LEU A 129 5.81 1.15 -10.14
N HIS A 130 6.26 -0.10 -10.33
CA HIS A 130 6.84 -0.90 -9.24
C HIS A 130 8.21 -0.39 -8.78
N CYS A 131 9.02 0.22 -9.66
CA CYS A 131 10.23 0.92 -9.24
C CYS A 131 9.93 2.06 -8.26
N PHE A 132 8.90 2.87 -8.52
CA PHE A 132 8.49 3.96 -7.63
C PHE A 132 7.92 3.45 -6.31
N TYR A 133 7.20 2.32 -6.31
CA TYR A 133 6.83 1.63 -5.08
C TYR A 133 8.08 1.27 -4.25
N GLY A 134 9.09 0.66 -4.88
CA GLY A 134 10.36 0.34 -4.23
C GLY A 134 11.06 1.56 -3.63
N VAL A 135 10.97 2.74 -4.25
CA VAL A 135 11.47 4.01 -3.67
C VAL A 135 10.74 4.32 -2.36
N GLY A 136 9.41 4.17 -2.32
CA GLY A 136 8.62 4.33 -1.11
C GLY A 136 9.04 3.40 0.02
N VAL A 137 9.19 2.11 -0.28
CA VAL A 137 9.66 1.07 0.65
C VAL A 137 11.06 1.39 1.19
N MET A 138 11.96 1.88 0.33
CA MET A 138 13.33 2.24 0.71
C MET A 138 13.39 3.49 1.62
N VAL A 139 12.58 4.51 1.35
CA VAL A 139 12.57 5.78 2.11
C VAL A 139 11.96 5.58 3.51
N SER A 140 11.03 4.69 3.66
CA SER A 140 10.28 4.44 4.89
C SER A 140 11.15 4.13 6.11
N PRO A 141 12.13 3.20 6.07
CA PRO A 141 13.03 2.93 7.20
C PRO A 141 13.87 4.16 7.61
N TYR A 142 14.27 4.99 6.65
CA TYR A 142 15.01 6.23 6.95
C TYR A 142 14.13 7.21 7.74
N ILE A 143 12.89 7.41 7.34
CA ILE A 143 11.94 8.25 8.08
C ILE A 143 11.82 7.75 9.52
N MET A 144 11.64 6.45 9.70
CA MET A 144 11.48 5.86 11.03
C MET A 144 12.79 5.95 11.84
N SER A 145 13.95 5.63 11.26
CA SER A 145 15.24 5.61 11.95
C SER A 145 15.68 7.00 12.45
N VAL A 146 15.39 8.05 11.68
CA VAL A 146 15.69 9.43 12.10
C VAL A 146 14.84 9.85 13.29
N VAL A 147 13.60 9.41 13.35
CA VAL A 147 12.64 9.89 14.36
C VAL A 147 12.59 8.98 15.58
N ILE A 148 12.93 7.69 15.47
CA ILE A 148 12.79 6.72 16.55
C ILE A 148 13.61 7.04 17.78
N ASN A 149 14.77 7.67 17.59
CA ASN A 149 15.68 8.12 18.67
C ASN A 149 15.36 9.53 19.20
N SER A 150 14.34 10.19 18.64
CA SER A 150 13.90 11.51 19.13
C SER A 150 12.93 11.38 20.31
N ALA A 151 12.63 12.50 20.96
CA ALA A 151 11.66 12.56 22.06
C ALA A 151 10.24 12.07 21.66
N VAL A 152 9.92 12.07 20.36
CA VAL A 152 8.62 11.64 19.84
C VAL A 152 8.57 10.12 19.55
N GLY A 153 9.75 9.50 19.40
CA GLY A 153 9.89 8.07 19.20
C GLY A 153 9.23 7.57 17.90
N TRP A 154 8.92 6.28 17.84
CA TRP A 154 8.29 5.63 16.70
C TRP A 154 6.93 6.26 16.29
N ARG A 155 6.22 6.88 17.25
CA ARG A 155 4.96 7.60 16.97
C ARG A 155 5.18 8.75 15.99
N GLY A 156 6.33 9.44 16.10
CA GLY A 156 6.73 10.49 15.17
C GLY A 156 6.90 9.97 13.75
N GLY A 157 7.49 8.79 13.56
CA GLY A 157 7.64 8.14 12.25
C GLY A 157 6.28 7.90 11.58
N TYR A 158 5.31 7.36 12.31
CA TYR A 158 3.95 7.17 11.80
C TYR A 158 3.23 8.49 11.50
N ARG A 159 3.42 9.54 12.32
CA ARG A 159 2.86 10.87 12.03
C ARG A 159 3.44 11.45 10.75
N THR A 160 4.76 11.37 10.57
CA THR A 160 5.42 11.85 9.36
C THR A 160 4.92 11.12 8.13
N ALA A 161 4.83 9.79 8.18
CA ALA A 161 4.28 9.00 7.09
C ALA A 161 2.81 9.33 6.81
N SER A 162 1.99 9.51 7.85
CA SER A 162 0.60 9.95 7.72
C SER A 162 0.47 11.31 7.04
N LEU A 163 1.32 12.28 7.40
CA LEU A 163 1.33 13.60 6.76
C LEU A 163 1.71 13.52 5.28
N ILE A 164 2.72 12.72 4.95
CA ILE A 164 3.11 12.47 3.54
C ILE A 164 1.93 11.86 2.78
N GLN A 165 1.28 10.84 3.33
CA GLN A 165 0.11 10.20 2.74
C GLN A 165 -1.07 11.17 2.57
N ALA A 166 -1.35 11.98 3.58
CA ALA A 166 -2.42 12.99 3.52
C ALA A 166 -2.15 14.04 2.45
N LEU A 167 -0.89 14.48 2.33
CA LEU A 167 -0.48 15.42 1.29
C LEU A 167 -0.68 14.80 -0.11
N ILE A 168 -0.19 13.58 -0.31
CA ILE A 168 -0.36 12.88 -1.59
C ILE A 168 -1.83 12.63 -1.88
N GLY A 169 -2.62 12.17 -0.91
CA GLY A 169 -4.07 12.00 -1.06
C GLY A 169 -4.80 13.28 -1.43
N SER A 170 -4.36 14.43 -0.88
CA SER A 170 -4.89 15.75 -1.24
C SER A 170 -4.53 16.14 -2.68
N ILE A 171 -3.28 15.88 -3.11
CA ILE A 171 -2.85 16.07 -4.50
C ILE A 171 -3.70 15.20 -5.44
N LEU A 172 -3.97 13.94 -5.07
CA LEU A 172 -4.82 13.04 -5.85
C LEU A 172 -6.26 13.55 -5.97
N LEU A 173 -6.83 14.11 -4.91
CA LEU A 173 -8.15 14.76 -4.97
C LEU A 173 -8.16 15.94 -5.94
N LEU A 174 -7.14 16.80 -5.88
CA LEU A 174 -7.00 17.92 -6.81
C LEU A 174 -6.76 17.47 -8.26
N ALA A 175 -6.13 16.32 -8.44
CA ALA A 175 -5.85 15.71 -9.74
C ALA A 175 -7.04 14.96 -10.34
N LEU A 176 -8.19 14.81 -9.66
CA LEU A 176 -9.36 14.10 -10.18
C LEU A 176 -9.81 14.58 -11.59
N PRO A 177 -9.78 15.90 -11.92
CA PRO A 177 -10.13 16.34 -13.26
C PRO A 177 -9.19 15.81 -14.36
N LEU A 178 -7.94 15.46 -14.04
CA LEU A 178 -6.98 14.94 -15.01
C LEU A 178 -7.39 13.55 -15.53
N TRP A 179 -7.98 12.72 -14.66
CA TRP A 179 -8.47 11.38 -15.03
C TRP A 179 -9.55 11.46 -16.13
N LYS A 180 -10.46 12.44 -16.04
CA LYS A 180 -11.50 12.66 -17.04
C LYS A 180 -10.93 13.19 -18.36
N LYS A 181 -9.89 14.04 -18.30
CA LYS A 181 -9.32 14.70 -19.47
C LYS A 181 -8.30 13.84 -20.22
N ALA A 182 -7.63 12.90 -19.53
CA ALA A 182 -6.52 12.14 -20.12
C ALA A 182 -6.98 11.07 -21.11
N HIS A 183 -8.12 10.43 -20.88
CA HIS A 183 -8.57 9.29 -21.69
C HIS A 183 -10.02 9.35 -22.16
N GLY A 184 -10.72 10.47 -21.95
CA GLY A 184 -12.10 10.71 -22.40
C GLY A 184 -13.16 9.84 -21.69
N GLU A 185 -14.41 10.03 -22.07
CA GLU A 185 -15.55 9.27 -21.49
C GLU A 185 -15.58 7.81 -21.93
N GLU A 186 -14.99 7.48 -23.07
CA GLU A 186 -14.93 6.11 -23.60
C GLU A 186 -14.12 5.18 -22.72
N SER A 187 -13.02 5.65 -22.12
CA SER A 187 -12.19 4.82 -21.25
C SER A 187 -12.86 4.56 -19.89
N ILE A 188 -13.61 5.53 -19.38
CA ILE A 188 -14.43 5.35 -18.15
C ILE A 188 -15.52 4.31 -18.40
N GLN A 189 -16.07 4.27 -19.61
CA GLN A 189 -17.03 3.25 -20.01
C GLN A 189 -16.37 1.87 -20.20
N ALA A 190 -15.15 1.82 -20.69
CA ALA A 190 -14.37 0.59 -20.82
C ALA A 190 -14.06 -0.01 -19.44
N GLU A 191 -13.63 0.81 -18.48
CA GLU A 191 -13.43 0.36 -17.08
C GLU A 191 -14.73 -0.21 -16.47
N LYS A 192 -15.88 0.44 -16.71
CA LYS A 192 -17.18 -0.01 -16.22
C LYS A 192 -17.68 -1.30 -16.87
N LYS A 193 -17.25 -1.59 -18.10
CA LYS A 193 -17.66 -2.77 -18.88
C LYS A 193 -16.75 -3.98 -18.67
N MET A 194 -15.64 -3.86 -17.95
CA MET A 194 -14.73 -4.98 -17.72
C MET A 194 -15.46 -6.15 -17.02
N LYS A 195 -15.54 -7.27 -17.71
CA LYS A 195 -15.98 -8.53 -17.11
C LYS A 195 -14.88 -9.07 -16.22
N VAL A 196 -15.12 -9.03 -14.92
CA VAL A 196 -14.27 -9.72 -13.95
C VAL A 196 -14.49 -11.22 -14.12
N LEU A 197 -13.46 -11.92 -14.58
CA LEU A 197 -13.49 -13.37 -14.63
C LEU A 197 -13.44 -13.94 -13.20
N PRO A 198 -14.24 -14.96 -12.90
CA PRO A 198 -14.13 -15.66 -11.62
C PRO A 198 -12.74 -16.31 -11.49
N ILE A 199 -12.20 -16.36 -10.28
CA ILE A 199 -10.88 -16.91 -9.97
C ILE A 199 -10.68 -18.31 -10.55
N SER A 200 -11.71 -19.14 -10.51
CA SER A 200 -11.67 -20.50 -11.08
C SER A 200 -11.41 -20.53 -12.59
N GLN A 201 -11.88 -19.53 -13.33
CA GLN A 201 -11.61 -19.41 -14.77
C GLN A 201 -10.23 -18.80 -15.03
N THR A 202 -9.83 -17.82 -14.24
CA THR A 202 -8.50 -17.18 -14.34
C THR A 202 -7.39 -18.20 -14.12
N LEU A 203 -7.50 -19.08 -13.13
CA LEU A 203 -6.50 -20.11 -12.84
C LEU A 203 -6.42 -21.21 -13.93
N ARG A 204 -7.41 -21.33 -14.81
CA ARG A 204 -7.37 -22.25 -15.97
C ARG A 204 -6.60 -21.69 -17.16
N ILE A 205 -6.27 -20.39 -17.16
CA ILE A 205 -5.45 -19.80 -18.22
C ILE A 205 -4.05 -20.41 -18.15
N PRO A 206 -3.49 -20.92 -19.26
CA PRO A 206 -2.16 -21.50 -19.28
C PRO A 206 -1.11 -20.52 -18.72
N GLY A 207 -0.33 -20.98 -17.75
CA GLY A 207 0.70 -20.15 -17.09
C GLY A 207 0.20 -19.33 -15.90
N ALA A 208 -1.09 -19.08 -15.72
CA ALA A 208 -1.61 -18.24 -14.63
C ALA A 208 -1.22 -18.77 -13.25
N LEU A 209 -1.39 -20.07 -13.01
CA LEU A 209 -1.01 -20.68 -11.73
C LEU A 209 0.48 -20.54 -11.44
N MET A 210 1.34 -20.76 -12.45
CA MET A 210 2.79 -20.62 -12.30
C MET A 210 3.19 -19.18 -11.97
N THR A 211 2.57 -18.21 -12.64
CA THR A 211 2.78 -16.77 -12.37
C THR A 211 2.34 -16.43 -10.94
N CYS A 212 1.19 -16.93 -10.49
CA CYS A 212 0.72 -16.72 -9.11
C CYS A 212 1.69 -17.31 -8.09
N LEU A 213 2.24 -18.51 -8.32
CA LEU A 213 3.19 -19.15 -7.42
C LEU A 213 4.53 -18.39 -7.37
N LEU A 214 5.04 -17.93 -8.50
CA LEU A 214 6.23 -17.09 -8.57
C LEU A 214 6.03 -15.77 -7.82
N PHE A 215 4.91 -15.11 -8.04
CA PHE A 215 4.57 -13.87 -7.35
C PHE A 215 4.37 -14.06 -5.86
N LEU A 216 3.74 -15.15 -5.43
CA LEU A 216 3.62 -15.54 -4.02
C LEU A 216 5.00 -15.67 -3.35
N THR A 217 5.96 -16.34 -4.02
CA THR A 217 7.31 -16.51 -3.50
C THR A 217 8.03 -15.16 -3.36
N PHE A 218 7.89 -14.30 -4.37
CA PHE A 218 8.46 -12.95 -4.36
C PHE A 218 7.89 -12.13 -3.18
N CYS A 219 6.57 -12.05 -3.05
CA CYS A 219 5.92 -11.31 -1.98
C CYS A 219 6.27 -11.88 -0.59
N ALA A 220 6.41 -13.21 -0.44
CA ALA A 220 6.80 -13.81 0.82
C ALA A 220 8.21 -13.35 1.25
N ILE A 221 9.18 -13.34 0.33
CA ILE A 221 10.53 -12.83 0.60
C ILE A 221 10.49 -11.35 0.98
N GLU A 222 9.75 -10.53 0.23
CA GLU A 222 9.61 -9.09 0.47
C GLU A 222 9.05 -8.80 1.88
N VAL A 223 7.95 -9.46 2.24
CA VAL A 223 7.31 -9.28 3.56
C VAL A 223 8.22 -9.75 4.70
N ILE A 224 8.93 -10.87 4.54
CA ILE A 224 9.87 -11.36 5.55
C ILE A 224 11.03 -10.39 5.71
N CYS A 225 11.65 -9.96 4.62
CA CYS A 225 12.78 -9.03 4.67
C CYS A 225 12.34 -7.66 5.22
N GLY A 226 11.28 -7.06 4.72
CA GLY A 226 10.79 -5.76 5.18
C GLY A 226 10.29 -5.78 6.62
N GLY A 227 9.66 -6.88 7.05
CA GLY A 227 9.11 -7.01 8.39
C GLY A 227 10.15 -7.35 9.47
N TRP A 228 11.11 -8.20 9.18
CA TRP A 228 11.95 -8.81 10.23
C TRP A 228 13.41 -8.40 10.21
N SER A 229 13.93 -7.76 9.13
CA SER A 229 15.37 -7.41 9.05
C SER A 229 15.84 -6.52 10.18
N ALA A 230 15.09 -5.46 10.50
CA ALA A 230 15.47 -4.55 11.58
C ALA A 230 15.49 -5.25 12.94
N THR A 231 14.46 -6.06 13.21
CA THR A 231 14.38 -6.87 14.45
C THR A 231 15.54 -7.85 14.55
N TYR A 232 15.86 -8.56 13.47
CA TYR A 232 16.97 -9.48 13.41
C TYR A 232 18.31 -8.79 13.74
N MET A 233 18.59 -7.64 13.13
CA MET A 233 19.82 -6.87 13.38
C MET A 233 19.92 -6.38 14.83
N VAL A 234 18.82 -5.87 15.39
CA VAL A 234 18.79 -5.35 16.77
C VAL A 234 18.92 -6.45 17.80
N GLU A 235 18.24 -7.60 17.62
CA GLU A 235 18.29 -8.69 18.60
C GLU A 235 19.64 -9.45 18.57
N LEU A 236 20.32 -9.51 17.43
CA LEU A 236 21.66 -10.07 17.33
C LEU A 236 22.77 -9.08 17.73
N LYS A 237 22.44 -7.83 18.06
CA LYS A 237 23.40 -6.78 18.43
C LYS A 237 24.50 -6.56 17.37
N MET A 238 24.15 -6.72 16.09
CA MET A 238 25.04 -6.39 14.99
C MET A 238 25.04 -4.89 14.69
#